data_a030cd30e25e52f975eb1930c10e8fda
#
_entry.id   a030cd30e25e52f975eb1930c10e8fda
#
_cell.length_a   1.000
_cell.length_b   1.000
_cell.length_c   1.000
_cell.angle_alpha   90.00
_cell.angle_beta   90.00
_cell.angle_gamma   90.00
#
_symmetry.space_group_name_H-M   'P 1'
#
loop_
_entity.id
_entity.type
_entity.pdbx_description
1 polymer ?
#
loop_
_entity_poly.entity_id
_entity_poly.type
_entity_poly.pdbx_seq_one_letter_code
_entity_poly.pdbx_strand_id
1 'polypeptide(L)'
;HQMLKRLQNGESIPVSEFTDRYDPVSRLILENGGILPFAKRLKEGEVLLPKVSSEKRPMTMIEKMISNKLLGVNGEIGYVKPGDAVLAQVDGGYSHEFTTAQVHTFLSEEYGLEYKVPNPSKFAVFEDHLLYATDVPRFGKFAEKIQTLRDMQNAFQVHTGVRDYSATNGVS
;
A
#
# COMPACT_ATOMS: atom_id res chain seq x y z
N HIS A 1 10.90 24.76 -8.10
CA HIS A 1 12.17 25.48 -8.20
C HIS A 1 12.32 26.60 -7.14
N GLN A 2 11.26 27.40 -6.87
CA GLN A 2 11.30 28.47 -5.85
C GLN A 2 11.41 27.90 -4.42
N MET A 3 10.62 26.90 -4.06
CA MET A 3 10.67 26.26 -2.74
C MET A 3 12.06 25.65 -2.43
N LEU A 4 12.70 25.02 -3.44
CA LEU A 4 14.04 24.47 -3.25
C LEU A 4 15.06 25.56 -2.89
N LYS A 5 14.98 26.73 -3.52
CA LYS A 5 15.84 27.88 -3.20
C LYS A 5 15.60 28.40 -1.78
N ARG A 6 14.33 28.45 -1.35
CA ARG A 6 13.97 28.86 0.02
C ARG A 6 14.56 27.90 1.06
N LEU A 7 14.45 26.59 0.82
CA LEU A 7 15.06 25.58 1.69
C LEU A 7 16.59 25.65 1.70
N GLN A 8 17.22 25.87 0.54
CA GLN A 8 18.68 26.04 0.45
C GLN A 8 19.17 27.28 1.21
N ASN A 9 18.31 28.30 1.32
CA ASN A 9 18.59 29.52 2.11
C ASN A 9 18.28 29.34 3.61
N GLY A 10 17.95 28.12 4.05
CA GLY A 10 17.65 27.82 5.46
C GLY A 10 16.25 28.24 5.90
N GLU A 11 15.34 28.57 4.98
CA GLU A 11 13.97 28.92 5.31
C GLU A 11 13.17 27.67 5.70
N SER A 12 12.43 27.73 6.81
CA SER A 12 11.47 26.69 7.20
C SER A 12 10.18 26.91 6.43
N ILE A 13 9.79 25.93 5.61
CA ILE A 13 8.57 26.01 4.82
C ILE A 13 7.52 25.07 5.45
N PRO A 14 6.33 25.57 5.82
CA PRO A 14 5.26 24.74 6.35
C PRO A 14 4.85 23.66 5.35
N VAL A 15 4.55 22.45 5.85
CA VAL A 15 4.10 21.33 5.00
C VAL A 15 2.87 21.70 4.18
N SER A 16 1.96 22.50 4.72
CA SER A 16 0.76 22.98 4.05
C SER A 16 1.06 23.69 2.70
N GLU A 17 2.16 24.45 2.58
CA GLU A 17 2.53 25.06 1.30
C GLU A 17 2.83 24.02 0.19
N PHE A 18 3.23 22.79 0.58
CA PHE A 18 3.46 21.69 -0.36
C PHE A 18 2.19 20.93 -0.67
N THR A 19 1.27 20.86 0.29
CA THR A 19 0.11 19.97 0.23
C THR A 19 -1.15 20.62 -0.33
N ASP A 20 -1.22 21.95 -0.40
CA ASP A 20 -2.41 22.69 -0.84
C ASP A 20 -2.94 22.32 -2.24
N ARG A 21 -2.07 21.86 -3.12
CA ARG A 21 -2.42 21.42 -4.49
C ARG A 21 -2.88 19.97 -4.59
N TYR A 22 -2.77 19.19 -3.52
CA TYR A 22 -3.17 17.79 -3.52
C TYR A 22 -4.64 17.64 -3.13
N ASP A 23 -5.22 16.53 -3.51
CA ASP A 23 -6.54 16.14 -3.05
C ASP A 23 -6.57 15.95 -1.52
N PRO A 24 -7.76 15.96 -0.90
CA PRO A 24 -7.87 15.90 0.56
C PRO A 24 -7.27 14.65 1.19
N VAL A 25 -7.32 13.49 0.51
CA VAL A 25 -6.76 12.23 1.04
C VAL A 25 -5.24 12.25 0.97
N SER A 26 -4.68 12.63 -0.18
CA SER A 26 -3.23 12.75 -0.36
C SER A 26 -2.63 13.78 0.61
N ARG A 27 -3.34 14.88 0.84
CA ARG A 27 -2.95 15.90 1.83
C ARG A 27 -2.86 15.30 3.22
N LEU A 28 -3.90 14.58 3.67
CA LEU A 28 -3.89 13.92 4.98
C LEU A 28 -2.74 12.93 5.14
N ILE A 29 -2.44 12.14 4.11
CA ILE A 29 -1.31 11.20 4.13
C ILE A 29 0.02 11.95 4.33
N LEU A 30 0.24 13.02 3.58
CA LEU A 30 1.46 13.82 3.64
C LEU A 30 1.61 14.54 4.99
N GLU A 31 0.54 15.15 5.49
CA GLU A 31 0.52 15.89 6.75
C GLU A 31 0.69 14.97 7.97
N ASN A 32 0.38 13.69 7.83
CA ASN A 32 0.59 12.67 8.86
C ASN A 32 1.92 11.91 8.73
N GLY A 33 2.85 12.38 7.88
CA GLY A 33 4.19 11.81 7.77
C GLY A 33 4.30 10.62 6.82
N GLY A 34 3.30 10.37 5.98
CA GLY A 34 3.29 9.29 5.01
C GLY A 34 2.23 8.22 5.28
N ILE A 35 2.19 7.21 4.41
CA ILE A 35 1.08 6.23 4.41
C ILE A 35 1.04 5.37 5.68
N LEU A 36 2.16 4.97 6.24
CA LEU A 36 2.20 4.08 7.40
C LEU A 36 1.79 4.79 8.70
N PRO A 37 2.37 5.96 9.06
CA PRO A 37 1.89 6.74 10.20
C PRO A 37 0.43 7.16 10.06
N PHE A 38 0.02 7.57 8.85
CA PHE A 38 -1.37 7.90 8.57
C PHE A 38 -2.31 6.71 8.83
N ALA A 39 -1.98 5.51 8.32
CA ALA A 39 -2.80 4.31 8.50
C ALA A 39 -2.92 3.92 9.97
N LYS A 40 -1.85 4.05 10.76
CA LYS A 40 -1.86 3.81 12.20
C LYS A 40 -2.79 4.76 12.91
N ARG A 41 -2.65 6.05 12.70
CA ARG A 41 -3.49 7.10 13.30
C ARG A 41 -4.96 7.01 12.86
N LEU A 42 -5.21 6.62 11.60
CA LEU A 42 -6.56 6.35 11.12
C LEU A 42 -7.20 5.17 11.86
N LYS A 43 -6.45 4.08 12.08
CA LYS A 43 -6.91 2.91 12.84
C LYS A 43 -7.17 3.24 14.31
N GLU A 44 -6.40 4.13 14.90
CA GLU A 44 -6.55 4.61 16.28
C GLU A 44 -7.69 5.65 16.42
N GLY A 45 -8.28 6.09 15.29
CA GLY A 45 -9.37 7.08 15.28
C GLY A 45 -8.91 8.52 15.46
N GLU A 46 -7.61 8.78 15.40
CA GLU A 46 -7.05 10.13 15.53
C GLU A 46 -7.21 10.97 14.27
N VAL A 47 -7.39 10.32 13.12
CA VAL A 47 -7.59 10.97 11.82
C VAL A 47 -8.95 10.61 11.26
N LEU A 48 -9.70 11.64 10.85
CA LEU A 48 -10.99 11.46 10.19
C LEU A 48 -10.82 11.62 8.68
N LEU A 49 -11.42 10.70 7.93
CA LEU A 49 -11.43 10.78 6.47
C LEU A 49 -12.37 11.89 5.98
N PRO A 50 -12.01 12.60 4.90
CA PRO A 50 -12.90 13.56 4.28
C PRO A 50 -14.13 12.84 3.73
N LYS A 51 -15.29 13.48 3.90
CA LYS A 51 -16.53 12.96 3.31
C LYS A 51 -16.48 13.07 1.80
N VAL A 52 -16.99 12.05 1.12
CA VAL A 52 -17.22 12.12 -0.32
C VAL A 52 -18.26 13.21 -0.59
N SER A 53 -17.90 14.18 -1.41
CA SER A 53 -18.74 15.37 -1.68
C SER A 53 -19.67 15.22 -2.87
N SER A 54 -19.64 14.09 -3.57
CA SER A 54 -20.43 13.87 -4.77
C SER A 54 -21.92 13.67 -4.41
N GLU A 55 -22.77 14.42 -5.10
CA GLU A 55 -24.22 14.28 -4.97
C GLU A 55 -24.74 12.95 -5.50
N LYS A 56 -25.95 12.58 -5.07
CA LYS A 56 -26.64 11.38 -5.56
C LYS A 56 -26.78 11.42 -7.08
N ARG A 57 -26.28 10.39 -7.76
CA ARG A 57 -26.27 10.27 -9.22
C ARG A 57 -26.27 8.81 -9.67
N PRO A 58 -26.64 8.53 -10.93
CA PRO A 58 -26.37 7.24 -11.53
C PRO A 58 -24.86 6.95 -11.54
N MET A 59 -24.50 5.73 -11.17
CA MET A 59 -23.11 5.28 -11.09
C MET A 59 -22.87 4.10 -12.04
N THR A 60 -21.69 4.06 -12.63
CA THR A 60 -21.17 2.90 -13.34
C THR A 60 -20.97 1.71 -12.38
N MET A 61 -20.71 0.52 -12.92
CA MET A 61 -20.42 -0.66 -12.10
C MET A 61 -19.20 -0.44 -11.19
N ILE A 62 -18.13 0.13 -11.70
CA ILE A 62 -16.91 0.40 -10.93
C ILE A 62 -17.18 1.42 -9.82
N GLU A 63 -17.88 2.50 -10.12
CA GLU A 63 -18.25 3.50 -9.10
C GLU A 63 -19.11 2.88 -7.99
N LYS A 64 -20.04 1.98 -8.31
CA LYS A 64 -20.83 1.23 -7.32
C LYS A 64 -19.95 0.31 -6.46
N MET A 65 -18.99 -0.38 -7.07
CA MET A 65 -18.07 -1.25 -6.35
C MET A 65 -17.22 -0.45 -5.35
N ILE A 66 -16.65 0.68 -5.77
CA ILE A 66 -15.88 1.58 -4.91
C ILE A 66 -16.77 2.17 -3.82
N SER A 67 -17.96 2.66 -4.17
CA SER A 67 -18.92 3.24 -3.24
C SER A 67 -19.28 2.30 -2.08
N ASN A 68 -19.43 1.01 -2.38
CA ASN A 68 -19.74 -0.02 -1.36
C ASN A 68 -18.56 -0.37 -0.44
N LYS A 69 -17.37 0.11 -0.76
CA LYS A 69 -16.12 -0.17 -0.02
C LYS A 69 -15.52 1.06 0.63
N LEU A 70 -16.17 2.21 0.53
CA LEU A 70 -15.66 3.45 1.09
C LEU A 70 -15.45 3.34 2.60
N LEU A 71 -14.29 3.83 3.05
CA LEU A 71 -14.02 4.04 4.45
C LEU A 71 -14.56 5.41 4.89
N GLY A 72 -14.98 5.53 6.14
CA GLY A 72 -15.41 6.80 6.74
C GLY A 72 -16.85 7.23 6.42
N VAL A 73 -17.65 6.39 5.76
CA VAL A 73 -19.05 6.73 5.39
C VAL A 73 -20.12 6.30 6.40
N ASN A 74 -19.74 5.64 7.51
CA ASN A 74 -20.62 5.26 8.62
C ASN A 74 -21.97 4.63 8.20
N GLY A 75 -21.94 3.80 7.14
CA GLY A 75 -23.14 3.13 6.62
C GLY A 75 -23.97 3.94 5.61
N GLU A 76 -23.60 5.19 5.34
CA GLU A 76 -24.20 5.97 4.24
C GLU A 76 -23.60 5.54 2.89
N ILE A 77 -24.39 5.66 1.84
CA ILE A 77 -23.92 5.40 0.47
C ILE A 77 -23.13 6.63 0.01
N GLY A 78 -21.83 6.46 -0.21
CA GLY A 78 -20.99 7.48 -0.82
C GLY A 78 -21.09 7.43 -2.35
N TYR A 79 -21.60 8.48 -2.98
CA TYR A 79 -21.63 8.58 -4.44
C TYR A 79 -20.28 9.08 -4.95
N VAL A 80 -19.52 8.20 -5.60
CA VAL A 80 -18.21 8.53 -6.17
C VAL A 80 -18.29 8.86 -7.64
N LYS A 81 -17.36 9.68 -8.12
CA LYS A 81 -17.19 10.02 -9.55
C LYS A 81 -15.70 10.12 -9.89
N PRO A 82 -15.34 10.11 -11.17
CA PRO A 82 -13.97 10.39 -11.60
C PRO A 82 -13.45 11.71 -11.03
N GLY A 83 -12.24 11.67 -10.47
CA GLY A 83 -11.60 12.81 -9.80
C GLY A 83 -11.80 12.85 -8.28
N ASP A 84 -12.71 12.07 -7.71
CA ASP A 84 -12.81 11.95 -6.26
C ASP A 84 -11.63 11.13 -5.71
N ALA A 85 -11.02 11.65 -4.66
CA ALA A 85 -9.99 10.93 -3.90
C ALA A 85 -10.66 10.25 -2.69
N VAL A 86 -10.53 8.95 -2.60
CA VAL A 86 -11.20 8.15 -1.57
C VAL A 86 -10.29 7.05 -1.04
N LEU A 87 -10.57 6.60 0.18
CA LEU A 87 -10.05 5.35 0.70
C LEU A 87 -11.15 4.29 0.65
N ALA A 88 -10.82 3.14 0.10
CA ALA A 88 -11.73 2.02 -0.01
C ALA A 88 -11.09 0.76 0.59
N GLN A 89 -11.90 -0.04 1.27
CA GLN A 89 -11.47 -1.33 1.77
C GLN A 89 -11.27 -2.30 0.60
N VAL A 90 -10.09 -2.91 0.51
CA VAL A 90 -9.82 -3.95 -0.48
C VAL A 90 -10.36 -5.32 -0.01
N ASP A 91 -10.76 -6.16 -0.95
CA ASP A 91 -11.22 -7.52 -0.66
C ASP A 91 -10.07 -8.50 -0.47
N GLY A 92 -8.93 -8.22 -1.06
CA GLY A 92 -7.71 -9.00 -0.96
C GLY A 92 -6.56 -8.30 -1.70
N GLY A 93 -5.39 -8.89 -1.64
CA GLY A 93 -4.22 -8.36 -2.30
C GLY A 93 -3.18 -9.43 -2.57
N TYR A 94 -2.19 -9.08 -3.36
CA TYR A 94 -1.04 -9.94 -3.61
C TYR A 94 0.24 -9.12 -3.72
N SER A 95 1.34 -9.79 -3.50
CA SER A 95 2.68 -9.24 -3.75
C SER A 95 3.55 -10.29 -4.43
N HIS A 96 4.64 -9.86 -5.00
CA HIS A 96 5.63 -10.73 -5.64
C HIS A 96 7.00 -10.57 -4.98
N GLU A 97 7.96 -11.37 -5.35
CA GLU A 97 9.25 -11.51 -4.66
C GLU A 97 9.96 -10.19 -4.39
N PHE A 98 9.91 -9.21 -5.32
CA PHE A 98 10.53 -7.90 -5.09
C PHE A 98 9.78 -7.05 -4.06
N THR A 99 8.46 -6.99 -4.17
CA THR A 99 7.64 -6.14 -3.30
C THR A 99 7.43 -6.75 -1.92
N THR A 100 7.36 -8.08 -1.82
CA THR A 100 7.15 -8.77 -0.54
C THR A 100 8.29 -8.50 0.44
N ALA A 101 9.54 -8.53 -0.02
CA ALA A 101 10.71 -8.22 0.80
C ALA A 101 10.64 -6.80 1.37
N GLN A 102 10.28 -5.82 0.55
CA GLN A 102 10.12 -4.43 0.97
C GLN A 102 8.97 -4.26 1.96
N VAL A 103 7.82 -4.88 1.69
CA VAL A 103 6.65 -4.85 2.59
C VAL A 103 7.00 -5.43 3.95
N HIS A 104 7.71 -6.57 3.99
CA HIS A 104 8.15 -7.18 5.24
C HIS A 104 9.05 -6.23 6.04
N THR A 105 10.03 -5.61 5.40
CA THR A 105 10.92 -4.64 6.04
C THR A 105 10.13 -3.46 6.60
N PHE A 106 9.30 -2.80 5.79
CA PHE A 106 8.54 -1.64 6.23
C PHE A 106 7.55 -1.94 7.35
N LEU A 107 6.87 -3.09 7.32
CA LEU A 107 5.95 -3.47 8.39
C LEU A 107 6.71 -3.80 9.68
N SER A 108 7.88 -4.44 9.57
CA SER A 108 8.71 -4.73 10.74
C SER A 108 9.29 -3.46 11.40
N GLU A 109 9.67 -2.48 10.59
CA GLU A 109 10.17 -1.19 11.08
C GLU A 109 9.06 -0.36 11.75
N GLU A 110 7.86 -0.34 11.17
CA GLU A 110 6.76 0.50 11.68
C GLU A 110 6.02 -0.14 12.86
N TYR A 111 5.78 -1.46 12.80
CA TYR A 111 4.92 -2.16 13.77
C TYR A 111 5.67 -3.14 14.67
N GLY A 112 6.98 -3.29 14.50
CA GLY A 112 7.80 -4.28 15.19
C GLY A 112 7.74 -5.65 14.54
N LEU A 113 8.65 -6.56 14.97
CA LEU A 113 8.79 -7.89 14.38
C LEU A 113 7.57 -8.80 14.59
N GLU A 114 6.70 -8.48 15.54
CA GLU A 114 5.50 -9.25 15.87
C GLU A 114 4.23 -8.74 15.17
N TYR A 115 4.37 -7.94 14.11
CA TYR A 115 3.23 -7.43 13.37
C TYR A 115 2.38 -8.57 12.78
N LYS A 116 1.08 -8.32 12.61
CA LYS A 116 0.14 -9.29 12.05
C LYS A 116 -0.61 -8.69 10.87
N VAL A 117 -0.82 -9.49 9.83
CA VAL A 117 -1.68 -9.13 8.70
C VAL A 117 -3.11 -9.54 9.03
N PRO A 118 -4.06 -8.60 9.04
CA PRO A 118 -5.48 -8.93 9.21
C PRO A 118 -5.97 -9.80 8.04
N ASN A 119 -6.70 -10.88 8.35
CA ASN A 119 -7.28 -11.79 7.34
C ASN A 119 -6.25 -12.29 6.30
N PRO A 120 -5.18 -12.98 6.71
CA PRO A 120 -4.10 -13.38 5.82
C PRO A 120 -4.57 -14.25 4.64
N SER A 121 -5.68 -14.98 4.79
CA SER A 121 -6.28 -15.77 3.71
C SER A 121 -6.78 -14.96 2.50
N LYS A 122 -6.89 -13.64 2.64
CA LYS A 122 -7.23 -12.72 1.55
C LYS A 122 -6.02 -12.18 0.79
N PHE A 123 -4.83 -12.52 1.25
CA PHE A 123 -3.58 -12.07 0.64
C PHE A 123 -2.78 -13.27 0.14
N ALA A 124 -1.97 -13.02 -0.87
CA ALA A 124 -1.13 -14.04 -1.49
C ALA A 124 0.25 -13.48 -1.86
N VAL A 125 1.24 -14.34 -1.86
CA VAL A 125 2.57 -14.07 -2.43
C VAL A 125 2.78 -14.93 -3.66
N PHE A 126 3.41 -14.34 -4.67
CA PHE A 126 3.71 -14.99 -5.94
C PHE A 126 5.18 -14.79 -6.28
N GLU A 127 5.75 -15.71 -7.04
CA GLU A 127 6.99 -15.50 -7.77
C GLU A 127 6.63 -15.30 -9.25
N ASP A 128 7.05 -14.19 -9.87
CA ASP A 128 6.74 -13.92 -11.28
C ASP A 128 7.90 -13.41 -12.11
N HIS A 129 8.77 -12.56 -11.54
CA HIS A 129 9.84 -11.92 -12.31
C HIS A 129 11.11 -12.76 -12.43
N LEU A 130 11.43 -13.57 -11.42
CA LEU A 130 12.73 -14.23 -11.27
C LEU A 130 12.70 -15.75 -11.47
N LEU A 131 11.55 -16.33 -11.75
CA LEU A 131 11.38 -17.78 -11.90
C LEU A 131 12.36 -18.41 -12.87
N TYR A 132 12.45 -17.85 -14.06
CA TYR A 132 13.34 -18.35 -15.12
C TYR A 132 14.79 -17.89 -14.98
N ALA A 133 15.05 -16.90 -14.14
CA ALA A 133 16.40 -16.35 -14.01
C ALA A 133 17.36 -17.31 -13.33
N THR A 134 16.86 -18.21 -12.47
CA THR A 134 17.66 -19.26 -11.85
C THR A 134 18.10 -20.34 -12.85
N ASP A 135 17.30 -20.57 -13.88
CA ASP A 135 17.52 -21.65 -14.87
C ASP A 135 18.31 -21.16 -16.09
N VAL A 136 18.55 -19.85 -16.22
CA VAL A 136 19.30 -19.27 -17.33
C VAL A 136 20.74 -18.97 -16.92
N PRO A 137 21.73 -19.66 -17.50
CA PRO A 137 23.14 -19.57 -17.09
C PRO A 137 23.71 -18.13 -17.06
N ARG A 138 23.28 -17.25 -17.97
CA ARG A 138 23.73 -15.84 -18.00
C ARG A 138 23.34 -15.04 -16.76
N PHE A 139 22.32 -15.48 -16.02
CA PHE A 139 21.86 -14.84 -14.78
C PHE A 139 22.44 -15.48 -13.51
N GLY A 140 23.26 -16.53 -13.62
CA GLY A 140 23.85 -17.23 -12.48
C GLY A 140 24.58 -16.30 -11.49
N LYS A 141 25.18 -15.19 -11.97
CA LYS A 141 25.79 -14.18 -11.11
C LYS A 141 24.81 -13.46 -10.17
N PHE A 142 23.51 -13.58 -10.39
CA PHE A 142 22.46 -13.00 -9.55
C PHE A 142 21.78 -14.05 -8.65
N ALA A 143 22.16 -15.32 -8.76
CA ALA A 143 21.51 -16.42 -8.05
C ALA A 143 21.38 -16.18 -6.53
N GLU A 144 22.46 -15.70 -5.91
CA GLU A 144 22.46 -15.38 -4.48
C GLU A 144 21.45 -14.28 -4.12
N LYS A 145 21.38 -13.21 -4.92
CA LYS A 145 20.41 -12.12 -4.70
C LYS A 145 18.97 -12.60 -4.90
N ILE A 146 18.74 -13.45 -5.89
CA ILE A 146 17.42 -14.05 -6.15
C ILE A 146 17.02 -14.92 -4.96
N GLN A 147 17.95 -15.74 -4.46
CA GLN A 147 17.68 -16.58 -3.29
C GLN A 147 17.38 -15.73 -2.05
N THR A 148 18.10 -14.65 -1.83
CA THR A 148 17.81 -13.70 -0.72
C THR A 148 16.38 -13.18 -0.80
N LEU A 149 15.90 -12.78 -1.98
CA LEU A 149 14.52 -12.30 -2.15
C LEU A 149 13.49 -13.40 -1.86
N ARG A 150 13.76 -14.63 -2.30
CA ARG A 150 12.92 -15.80 -2.00
C ARG A 150 12.88 -16.10 -0.51
N ASP A 151 14.02 -16.05 0.16
CA ASP A 151 14.11 -16.30 1.60
C ASP A 151 13.31 -15.25 2.38
N MET A 152 13.40 -13.97 1.97
CA MET A 152 12.62 -12.88 2.57
C MET A 152 11.11 -13.06 2.31
N GLN A 153 10.71 -13.48 1.12
CA GLN A 153 9.31 -13.77 0.80
C GLN A 153 8.79 -14.93 1.63
N ASN A 154 9.57 -16.00 1.76
CA ASN A 154 9.21 -17.14 2.59
C ASN A 154 9.11 -16.74 4.07
N ALA A 155 10.04 -15.94 4.58
CA ALA A 155 9.98 -15.42 5.94
C ALA A 155 8.69 -14.61 6.17
N PHE A 156 8.33 -13.74 5.24
CA PHE A 156 7.07 -12.98 5.29
C PHE A 156 5.85 -13.91 5.29
N GLN A 157 5.81 -14.91 4.42
CA GLN A 157 4.71 -15.85 4.30
C GLN A 157 4.54 -16.68 5.59
N VAL A 158 5.62 -17.23 6.13
CA VAL A 158 5.62 -17.99 7.38
C VAL A 158 5.18 -17.13 8.56
N HIS A 159 5.69 -15.89 8.61
CA HIS A 159 5.35 -14.94 9.68
C HIS A 159 3.87 -14.52 9.65
N THR A 160 3.32 -14.25 8.48
CA THR A 160 1.99 -13.67 8.33
C THR A 160 0.88 -14.71 8.08
N GLY A 161 1.22 -15.89 7.58
CA GLY A 161 0.25 -16.93 7.20
C GLY A 161 -0.55 -16.60 5.93
N VAL A 162 -0.06 -15.67 5.09
CA VAL A 162 -0.67 -15.40 3.77
C VAL A 162 -0.52 -16.60 2.84
N ARG A 163 -1.36 -16.68 1.81
CA ARG A 163 -1.29 -17.78 0.83
C ARG A 163 0.00 -17.71 0.04
N ASP A 164 0.66 -18.84 -0.11
CA ASP A 164 1.88 -18.97 -0.88
C ASP A 164 1.59 -19.64 -2.22
N TYR A 165 1.86 -18.92 -3.29
CA TYR A 165 1.81 -19.36 -4.69
C TYR A 165 3.19 -19.22 -5.33
N SER A 166 4.24 -19.48 -4.55
CA SER A 166 5.60 -19.55 -5.09
C SER A 166 5.78 -20.80 -5.96
N ALA A 167 6.78 -20.77 -6.83
CA ALA A 167 7.09 -21.89 -7.73
C ALA A 167 7.40 -23.18 -6.97
N THR A 168 7.93 -23.10 -5.76
CA THR A 168 8.20 -24.25 -4.89
C THR A 168 6.94 -24.98 -4.45
N ASN A 169 5.79 -24.31 -4.47
CA ASN A 169 4.49 -24.89 -4.13
C ASN A 169 3.66 -25.29 -5.37
N GLY A 170 4.26 -25.32 -6.54
CA GLY A 170 3.69 -25.87 -7.75
C GLY A 170 2.62 -25.03 -8.42
N VAL A 171 2.51 -23.77 -8.07
CA VAL A 171 1.59 -22.82 -8.70
C VAL A 171 2.42 -21.65 -9.24
N SER A 172 2.53 -21.57 -10.52
CA SER A 172 3.15 -20.45 -11.25
C SER A 172 2.14 -19.82 -12.20
#